data_7697ace0f8e31b7d9ffeb226da704a38
#
_entry.id   7697ace0f8e31b7d9ffeb226da704a38
#
_cell.length_a   1.000
_cell.length_b   1.000
_cell.length_c   1.000
_cell.angle_alpha   90.00
_cell.angle_beta   90.00
_cell.angle_gamma   90.00
#
_symmetry.space_group_name_H-M   'P 1'
#
loop_
_entity.id
_entity.type
_entity.pdbx_description
1 polymer ?
#
loop_
_entity_poly.entity_id
_entity_poly.type
_entity_poly.pdbx_seq_one_letter_code
_entity_poly.pdbx_strand_id
1 'polypeptide(L)'
;MKRTDYISWDEYFMGIAMLAAKRSKDPSTQVGACIVSPENIIISTGYNGMPKGCSDDEFPWEREGEQTKYPYVVHAELNAILNANGRDLRGSRLYVALFPCNECAKAIIQSGVKEVYYLSDKYADSMSTLASKRMLMSAGV
;
A
#
# COMPACT_ATOMS: atom_id res chain seq x y z
N MET A 1 31.62 -15.48 15.65
CA MET A 1 30.67 -16.01 14.66
C MET A 1 29.40 -15.12 14.59
N LYS A 2 28.89 -14.84 13.42
CA LYS A 2 27.69 -14.01 13.29
C LYS A 2 26.45 -14.77 13.79
N ARG A 3 25.42 -14.06 14.24
CA ARG A 3 24.12 -14.68 14.52
C ARG A 3 23.45 -15.09 13.21
N THR A 4 22.56 -16.08 13.28
CA THR A 4 21.88 -16.65 12.11
C THR A 4 20.35 -16.51 12.18
N ASP A 5 19.83 -15.97 13.27
CA ASP A 5 18.39 -15.84 13.55
C ASP A 5 17.81 -14.47 13.19
N TYR A 6 18.52 -13.70 12.35
CA TYR A 6 18.02 -12.42 11.87
C TYR A 6 16.93 -12.64 10.79
N ILE A 7 16.02 -11.68 10.70
CA ILE A 7 14.91 -11.76 9.73
C ILE A 7 15.40 -11.47 8.30
N SER A 8 14.66 -11.94 7.32
CA SER A 8 14.91 -11.67 5.91
C SER A 8 14.56 -10.22 5.55
N TRP A 9 15.01 -9.76 4.39
CA TRP A 9 14.63 -8.46 3.87
C TRP A 9 13.11 -8.34 3.68
N ASP A 10 12.48 -9.38 3.15
CA ASP A 10 11.03 -9.37 2.93
C ASP A 10 10.27 -9.30 4.25
N GLU A 11 10.69 -10.04 5.26
CA GLU A 11 10.10 -9.96 6.59
C GLU A 11 10.28 -8.57 7.21
N TYR A 12 11.44 -7.98 7.03
CA TYR A 12 11.75 -6.63 7.53
C TYR A 12 10.84 -5.60 6.88
N PHE A 13 10.78 -5.57 5.55
CA PHE A 13 9.99 -4.56 4.83
C PHE A 13 8.49 -4.77 5.01
N MET A 14 8.02 -6.01 5.05
CA MET A 14 6.62 -6.28 5.36
C MET A 14 6.32 -5.89 6.81
N GLY A 15 7.25 -6.10 7.72
CA GLY A 15 7.12 -5.64 9.11
C GLY A 15 6.98 -4.11 9.21
N ILE A 16 7.74 -3.37 8.40
CA ILE A 16 7.61 -1.91 8.33
C ILE A 16 6.22 -1.52 7.80
N ALA A 17 5.74 -2.19 6.75
CA ALA A 17 4.38 -1.94 6.23
C ALA A 17 3.32 -2.23 7.30
N MET A 18 3.44 -3.32 8.02
CA MET A 18 2.51 -3.67 9.10
C MET A 18 2.57 -2.69 10.27
N LEU A 19 3.74 -2.19 10.59
CA LEU A 19 3.89 -1.15 11.61
C LEU A 19 3.22 0.16 11.15
N ALA A 20 3.40 0.53 9.89
CA ALA A 20 2.74 1.71 9.33
C ALA A 20 1.22 1.60 9.43
N ALA A 21 0.65 0.41 9.19
CA ALA A 21 -0.78 0.17 9.31
C ALA A 21 -1.35 0.53 10.68
N LYS A 22 -0.54 0.42 11.73
CA LYS A 22 -0.97 0.76 13.10
C LYS A 22 -1.24 2.26 13.30
N ARG A 23 -0.79 3.09 12.38
CA ARG A 23 -1.13 4.51 12.36
C ARG A 23 -2.51 4.79 11.75
N SER A 24 -3.14 3.86 11.04
CA SER A 24 -4.45 4.06 10.43
C SER A 24 -5.55 4.18 11.49
N LYS A 25 -6.42 5.16 11.32
CA LYS A 25 -7.58 5.39 12.20
C LYS A 25 -8.84 4.72 11.66
N ASP A 26 -8.75 4.03 10.53
CA ASP A 26 -9.90 3.32 9.96
C ASP A 26 -10.33 2.20 10.91
N PRO A 27 -11.60 2.22 11.36
CA PRO A 27 -12.06 1.20 12.32
C PRO A 27 -12.25 -0.18 11.70
N SER A 28 -12.33 -0.28 10.37
CA SER A 28 -12.62 -1.54 9.68
C SER A 28 -11.36 -2.24 9.18
N THR A 29 -10.49 -1.52 8.48
CA THR A 29 -9.31 -2.11 7.86
C THR A 29 -8.12 -1.14 7.95
N GLN A 30 -7.06 -1.59 8.59
CA GLN A 30 -5.82 -0.83 8.71
C GLN A 30 -4.79 -1.43 7.74
N VAL A 31 -4.34 -0.65 6.79
CA VAL A 31 -3.37 -1.07 5.78
C VAL A 31 -2.15 -0.16 5.82
N GLY A 32 -0.99 -0.75 5.69
CA GLY A 32 0.28 -0.03 5.55
C GLY A 32 1.04 -0.51 4.33
N ALA A 33 1.87 0.36 3.79
CA ALA A 33 2.73 0.06 2.65
C ALA A 33 4.13 0.59 2.87
N CYS A 34 5.11 -0.11 2.29
CA CYS A 34 6.53 0.27 2.33
C CYS A 34 7.11 0.13 0.92
N ILE A 35 7.73 1.19 0.42
CA ILE A 35 8.41 1.17 -0.88
C ILE A 35 9.91 1.15 -0.65
N VAL A 36 10.59 0.25 -1.35
CA VAL A 36 12.02 -0.03 -1.15
C VAL A 36 12.73 0.02 -2.49
N SER A 37 13.89 0.65 -2.53
CA SER A 37 14.74 0.71 -3.72
C SER A 37 15.31 -0.66 -4.08
N PRO A 38 15.84 -0.83 -5.33
CA PRO A 38 16.54 -2.07 -5.69
C PRO A 38 17.71 -2.41 -4.74
N GLU A 39 18.28 -1.41 -4.08
CA GLU A 39 19.42 -1.57 -3.17
C GLU A 39 18.99 -1.82 -1.71
N ASN A 40 17.70 -2.13 -1.47
CA ASN A 40 17.16 -2.37 -0.13
C ASN A 40 17.15 -1.14 0.78
N ILE A 41 17.00 0.04 0.21
CA ILE A 41 16.82 1.28 0.97
C ILE A 41 15.35 1.63 1.01
N ILE A 42 14.80 1.85 2.19
CA ILE A 42 13.40 2.29 2.34
C ILE A 42 13.28 3.70 1.77
N ILE A 43 12.40 3.85 0.78
CA ILE A 43 12.14 5.15 0.15
C ILE A 43 11.02 5.88 0.87
N SER A 44 9.92 5.17 1.16
CA SER A 44 8.74 5.77 1.78
C SER A 44 7.86 4.72 2.42
N THR A 45 6.95 5.21 3.26
CA THR A 45 5.87 4.41 3.84
C THR A 45 4.56 5.15 3.70
N GLY A 46 3.46 4.42 3.82
CA GLY A 46 2.12 5.00 3.83
C GLY A 46 1.15 4.13 4.59
N TYR A 47 0.05 4.70 5.02
CA TYR A 47 -1.07 3.98 5.61
C TYR A 47 -2.36 4.65 5.15
N ASN A 48 -3.48 3.92 5.22
CA ASN A 48 -4.74 4.45 4.73
C ASN A 48 -5.32 5.49 5.70
N GLY A 49 -5.83 6.59 5.14
CA GLY A 49 -6.37 7.67 5.93
C GLY A 49 -7.01 8.76 5.09
N MET A 50 -7.58 9.75 5.76
CA MET A 50 -8.17 10.90 5.08
C MET A 50 -7.10 11.80 4.49
N PRO A 51 -7.42 12.57 3.44
CA PRO A 51 -6.48 13.53 2.87
C PRO A 51 -6.02 14.56 3.90
N LYS A 52 -4.82 15.08 3.71
CA LYS A 52 -4.28 16.13 4.59
C LYS A 52 -5.21 17.34 4.60
N GLY A 53 -5.52 17.83 5.80
CA GLY A 53 -6.42 18.95 5.98
C GLY A 53 -7.89 18.54 6.09
N CYS A 54 -8.23 17.28 5.82
CA CYS A 54 -9.58 16.75 6.05
C CYS A 54 -9.63 16.13 7.43
N SER A 55 -10.51 16.65 8.28
CA SER A 55 -10.57 16.22 9.68
C SER A 55 -11.04 14.78 9.79
N ASP A 56 -10.32 13.98 10.56
CA ASP A 56 -10.70 12.59 10.85
C ASP A 56 -12.03 12.52 11.63
N ASP A 57 -12.41 13.59 12.29
CA ASP A 57 -13.65 13.65 13.10
C ASP A 57 -14.85 14.13 12.29
N GLU A 58 -14.64 14.77 11.14
CA GLU A 58 -15.70 15.33 10.31
C GLU A 58 -16.04 14.49 9.10
N PHE A 59 -15.10 13.64 8.64
CA PHE A 59 -15.29 12.79 7.46
C PHE A 59 -15.76 11.39 7.86
N PRO A 60 -16.59 10.74 7.02
CA PRO A 60 -17.17 9.44 7.38
C PRO A 60 -16.14 8.31 7.27
N TRP A 61 -16.24 7.35 8.20
CA TRP A 61 -15.42 6.12 8.18
C TRP A 61 -16.25 4.89 7.88
N GLU A 62 -17.55 5.06 7.66
CA GLU A 62 -18.50 3.97 7.43
C GLU A 62 -18.26 3.29 6.09
N ARG A 63 -18.54 1.99 6.04
CA ARG A 63 -18.49 1.19 4.81
C ARG A 63 -19.83 1.15 4.07
N GLU A 64 -20.92 1.43 4.79
CA GLU A 64 -22.28 1.33 4.27
C GLU A 64 -23.08 2.57 4.62
N GLY A 65 -24.18 2.81 3.87
CA GLY A 65 -25.04 3.96 4.08
C GLY A 65 -24.80 5.05 3.04
N GLU A 66 -25.40 6.22 3.28
CA GLU A 66 -25.31 7.35 2.35
C GLU A 66 -23.94 8.05 2.41
N GLN A 67 -23.33 8.04 3.59
CA GLN A 67 -22.05 8.69 3.83
C GLN A 67 -20.99 7.62 4.16
N THR A 68 -20.15 7.33 3.19
CA THR A 68 -19.08 6.33 3.36
C THR A 68 -17.69 6.93 3.17
N LYS A 69 -16.69 6.22 3.65
CA LYS A 69 -15.28 6.64 3.52
C LYS A 69 -14.76 6.56 2.08
N TYR A 70 -15.36 5.73 1.22
CA TYR A 70 -14.77 5.36 -0.05
C TYR A 70 -14.47 6.52 -1.01
N PRO A 71 -15.29 7.59 -1.08
CA PRO A 71 -14.92 8.73 -1.92
C PRO A 71 -13.73 9.53 -1.40
N TYR A 72 -13.36 9.37 -0.13
CA TYR A 72 -12.41 10.26 0.54
C TYR A 72 -11.11 9.60 0.95
N VAL A 73 -11.17 8.35 1.42
CA VAL A 73 -9.99 7.69 1.99
C VAL A 73 -8.90 7.49 0.95
N VAL A 74 -7.67 7.85 1.32
CA VAL A 74 -6.49 7.59 0.50
C VAL A 74 -5.87 6.27 0.96
N HIS A 75 -5.66 5.34 0.03
CA HIS A 75 -5.12 4.02 0.34
C HIS A 75 -3.63 4.10 0.68
N ALA A 76 -3.15 3.10 1.40
CA ALA A 76 -1.77 3.04 1.88
C ALA A 76 -0.75 3.09 0.73
N GLU A 77 -1.02 2.40 -0.36
CA GLU A 77 -0.12 2.32 -1.51
C GLU A 77 0.03 3.70 -2.17
N LEU A 78 -1.09 4.40 -2.39
CA LEU A 78 -1.05 5.74 -2.97
C LEU A 78 -0.34 6.71 -2.02
N ASN A 79 -0.60 6.62 -0.72
CA ASN A 79 0.11 7.44 0.26
C ASN A 79 1.62 7.18 0.24
N ALA A 80 2.05 5.93 0.13
CA ALA A 80 3.47 5.61 0.04
C ALA A 80 4.10 6.21 -1.22
N ILE A 81 3.42 6.13 -2.37
CA ILE A 81 3.88 6.70 -3.62
C ILE A 81 4.03 8.23 -3.50
N LEU A 82 3.01 8.89 -2.98
CA LEU A 82 3.04 10.34 -2.81
C LEU A 82 4.07 10.79 -1.76
N ASN A 83 4.24 10.01 -0.70
CA ASN A 83 5.22 10.29 0.35
C ASN A 83 6.67 10.11 -0.13
N ALA A 84 6.89 9.48 -1.27
CA ALA A 84 8.21 9.42 -1.89
C ALA A 84 8.70 10.81 -2.31
N ASN A 85 7.78 11.75 -2.47
CA ASN A 85 8.08 13.17 -2.66
C ASN A 85 9.03 13.44 -3.84
N GLY A 86 8.71 12.82 -4.98
CA GLY A 86 9.47 13.02 -6.22
C GLY A 86 10.73 12.16 -6.37
N ARG A 87 11.04 11.30 -5.38
CA ARG A 87 12.14 10.34 -5.53
C ARG A 87 11.80 9.31 -6.60
N ASP A 88 12.81 8.84 -7.30
CA ASP A 88 12.65 7.86 -8.38
C ASP A 88 12.21 6.51 -7.82
N LEU A 89 11.04 6.04 -8.26
CA LEU A 89 10.48 4.75 -7.84
C LEU A 89 10.71 3.65 -8.87
N ARG A 90 11.36 3.94 -9.99
CA ARG A 90 11.60 2.93 -11.03
C ARG A 90 12.45 1.77 -10.48
N GLY A 91 11.99 0.56 -10.73
CA GLY A 91 12.67 -0.65 -10.27
C GLY A 91 12.46 -0.96 -8.79
N SER A 92 11.68 -0.16 -8.07
CA SER A 92 11.42 -0.38 -6.65
C SER A 92 10.45 -1.53 -6.39
N ARG A 93 10.36 -1.93 -5.10
CA ARG A 93 9.43 -2.95 -4.62
C ARG A 93 8.47 -2.31 -3.63
N LEU A 94 7.21 -2.70 -3.69
CA LEU A 94 6.19 -2.24 -2.77
C LEU A 94 5.71 -3.42 -1.91
N TYR A 95 5.74 -3.24 -0.61
CA TYR A 95 5.24 -4.21 0.37
C TYR A 95 3.94 -3.68 0.96
N VAL A 96 2.89 -4.51 0.94
CA VAL A 96 1.57 -4.15 1.45
C VAL A 96 0.88 -5.41 1.97
N ALA A 97 0.14 -5.31 3.09
CA ALA A 97 -0.48 -6.50 3.65
C ALA A 97 -1.63 -7.04 2.80
N LEU A 98 -2.39 -6.16 2.15
CA LEU A 98 -3.56 -6.51 1.33
C LEU A 98 -3.28 -6.23 -0.13
N PHE A 99 -3.66 -7.16 -1.03
CA PHE A 99 -3.44 -7.00 -2.46
C PHE A 99 -4.03 -5.68 -2.95
N PRO A 100 -3.29 -4.90 -3.78
CA PRO A 100 -3.73 -3.57 -4.22
C PRO A 100 -5.01 -3.61 -5.04
N CYS A 101 -5.88 -2.62 -4.82
CA CYS A 101 -7.07 -2.43 -5.65
C CYS A 101 -6.69 -1.92 -7.04
N ASN A 102 -7.68 -1.87 -7.95
CA ASN A 102 -7.44 -1.43 -9.32
C ASN A 102 -6.94 0.02 -9.41
N GLU A 103 -7.40 0.91 -8.55
CA GLU A 103 -6.93 2.30 -8.55
C GLU A 103 -5.47 2.39 -8.11
N CYS A 104 -5.09 1.68 -7.05
CA CYS A 104 -3.70 1.65 -6.60
C CYS A 104 -2.80 0.95 -7.61
N ALA A 105 -3.28 -0.10 -8.29
CA ALA A 105 -2.50 -0.77 -9.33
C ALA A 105 -2.09 0.20 -10.44
N LYS A 106 -2.99 1.09 -10.85
CA LYS A 106 -2.67 2.13 -11.85
C LYS A 106 -1.54 3.03 -11.38
N ALA A 107 -1.62 3.50 -10.15
CA ALA A 107 -0.58 4.37 -9.57
C ALA A 107 0.76 3.63 -9.43
N ILE A 108 0.73 2.38 -9.01
CA ILE A 108 1.91 1.52 -8.88
C ILE A 108 2.63 1.39 -10.23
N ILE A 109 1.88 1.07 -11.28
CA ILE A 109 2.41 0.90 -12.63
C ILE A 109 3.03 2.22 -13.13
N GLN A 110 2.28 3.31 -13.02
CA GLN A 110 2.71 4.61 -13.53
C GLN A 110 3.93 5.17 -12.79
N SER A 111 4.11 4.79 -11.52
CA SER A 111 5.27 5.24 -10.73
C SER A 111 6.56 4.46 -11.04
N GLY A 112 6.46 3.33 -11.74
CA GLY A 112 7.62 2.52 -12.10
C GLY A 112 7.99 1.46 -11.08
N VAL A 113 7.16 1.21 -10.08
CA VAL A 113 7.33 0.10 -9.15
C VAL A 113 7.38 -1.21 -9.94
N LYS A 114 8.38 -2.04 -9.67
CA LYS A 114 8.66 -3.27 -10.45
C LYS A 114 8.01 -4.50 -9.87
N GLU A 115 7.87 -4.58 -8.56
CA GLU A 115 7.35 -5.76 -7.87
C GLU A 115 6.44 -5.36 -6.71
N VAL A 116 5.41 -6.17 -6.48
CA VAL A 116 4.50 -6.01 -5.34
C VAL A 116 4.55 -7.28 -4.51
N TYR A 117 4.78 -7.13 -3.21
CA TYR A 117 4.75 -8.21 -2.23
C TYR A 117 3.55 -8.00 -1.33
N TYR A 118 2.74 -9.02 -1.15
CA TYR A 118 1.52 -8.94 -0.34
C TYR A 118 1.36 -10.18 0.55
N LEU A 119 0.56 -10.04 1.62
CA LEU A 119 0.27 -11.15 2.54
C LEU A 119 -1.09 -11.78 2.29
N SER A 120 -2.10 -10.97 1.96
CA SER A 120 -3.48 -11.42 1.84
C SER A 120 -4.09 -11.01 0.51
N ASP A 121 -4.79 -11.95 -0.12
CA ASP A 121 -5.55 -11.76 -1.34
C ASP A 121 -7.03 -12.10 -1.06
N LYS A 122 -7.54 -11.69 0.09
CA LYS A 122 -8.88 -12.06 0.55
C LYS A 122 -10.01 -11.58 -0.35
N TYR A 123 -9.76 -10.60 -1.21
CA TYR A 123 -10.72 -10.09 -2.18
C TYR A 123 -10.41 -10.54 -3.62
N ALA A 124 -9.75 -11.69 -3.77
CA ALA A 124 -9.25 -12.20 -5.06
C ALA A 124 -10.32 -12.26 -6.15
N ASP A 125 -11.57 -12.55 -5.77
CA ASP A 125 -12.67 -12.71 -6.72
C ASP A 125 -13.40 -11.40 -7.06
N SER A 126 -13.06 -10.29 -6.40
CA SER A 126 -13.70 -9.00 -6.69
C SER A 126 -13.27 -8.49 -8.07
N MET A 127 -14.14 -7.72 -8.72
CA MET A 127 -13.83 -7.11 -10.01
C MET A 127 -12.63 -6.18 -9.92
N SER A 128 -12.51 -5.45 -8.82
CA SER A 128 -11.37 -4.57 -8.55
C SER A 128 -10.06 -5.34 -8.55
N THR A 129 -9.98 -6.46 -7.81
CA THR A 129 -8.78 -7.28 -7.73
C THR A 129 -8.44 -7.95 -9.06
N LEU A 130 -9.45 -8.45 -9.77
CA LEU A 130 -9.24 -9.05 -11.08
C LEU A 130 -8.69 -8.03 -12.08
N ALA A 131 -9.23 -6.82 -12.10
CA ALA A 131 -8.72 -5.73 -12.94
C ALA A 131 -7.30 -5.33 -12.56
N SER A 132 -7.01 -5.25 -11.25
CA SER A 132 -5.69 -4.97 -10.72
C SER A 132 -4.66 -5.98 -11.22
N LYS A 133 -4.95 -7.26 -11.06
CA LYS A 133 -4.06 -8.35 -11.51
C LYS A 133 -3.82 -8.29 -13.01
N ARG A 134 -4.89 -8.07 -13.79
CA ARG A 134 -4.79 -7.98 -15.25
C ARG A 134 -3.84 -6.86 -15.67
N MET A 135 -3.98 -5.68 -15.06
CA MET A 135 -3.11 -4.54 -15.36
C MET A 135 -1.66 -4.79 -14.94
N LEU A 136 -1.45 -5.28 -13.74
CA LEU A 136 -0.11 -5.55 -13.22
C LEU A 136 0.62 -6.58 -14.08
N MET A 137 -0.05 -7.67 -14.44
CA MET A 137 0.52 -8.69 -15.31
C MET A 137 0.85 -8.14 -16.70
N SER A 138 -0.06 -7.37 -17.28
CA SER A 138 0.16 -6.77 -18.61
C SER A 138 1.34 -5.80 -18.61
N ALA A 139 1.55 -5.08 -17.52
CA ALA A 139 2.64 -4.13 -17.36
C ALA A 139 3.98 -4.78 -16.96
N GLY A 140 3.99 -6.07 -16.69
CA GLY A 140 5.19 -6.79 -16.27
C GLY A 140 5.57 -6.61 -14.82
N VAL A 141 4.61 -6.23 -13.96
CA VAL A 141 4.84 -6.08 -12.52
C VAL A 141 4.62 -7.40 -11.80
#